data_422f4fc72a1eeddc83103fbe496005d3
#
_entry.id   422f4fc72a1eeddc83103fbe496005d3
#
_cell.length_a   1.000
_cell.length_b   1.000
_cell.length_c   1.000
_cell.angle_alpha   90.00
_cell.angle_beta   90.00
_cell.angle_gamma   90.00
#
_symmetry.space_group_name_H-M   'P 1'
#
loop_
_entity.id
_entity.type
_entity.pdbx_description
1 polymer ?
#
loop_
_entity_poly.entity_id
_entity_poly.type
_entity_poly.pdbx_seq_one_letter_code
_entity_poly.pdbx_strand_id
1 'polypeptide(L)'
;LSGALAVQPLLVGQVISVLRGENAWGWLQAMNQATALQSLIGLLLAAVLFRLALQGSQSFLVQSIGQRLTARLRVDLFRHSLDLSLRFHDRTPVGKLLTRLTSDVDALAEVFGSGAIGVLGDLVTLLVIATLMLTVEWRLALMLLLLQPPLAWLVITLQQRYRKANYRVREELGQLNADLQENLQGLEVVQMFRRERLNSERFGTTNALYRRAVNGTIFFDSSISALLEWVSLAAVALVLAIGGSLVSAEAIGLGVLTTFILYAQRLFDPLRQLAERFTQIQGGLTAVERIGELLDEHQDIVDRGRSSTLQARGEVIFEDVCFAYRPDEPILQNLNLHIQAGEHVALVGPTGSGKSTVIRLLCRLYEPQQGRILLDGVDIRDLPITTLRKRLGVVLQDTFLFSGSVADNLTLDSQRPRAELEQICADLGLSPLLQRLPQGLDTPLRERGGNLSS
;
A
#
# COMPACT_ATOMS: atom_id res chain seq x y z
N LEU A 1 6.01 -3.40 -27.16
CA LEU A 1 7.22 -3.93 -26.50
C LEU A 1 7.45 -5.39 -26.88
N SER A 2 6.44 -6.26 -26.73
CA SER A 2 6.53 -7.70 -27.00
C SER A 2 6.97 -8.01 -28.44
N GLY A 3 6.46 -7.27 -29.43
CA GLY A 3 6.89 -7.40 -30.82
C GLY A 3 8.37 -7.01 -31.03
N ALA A 4 8.81 -5.91 -30.40
CA ALA A 4 10.20 -5.46 -30.49
C ALA A 4 11.17 -6.46 -29.83
N LEU A 5 10.74 -7.14 -28.74
CA LEU A 5 11.48 -8.22 -28.11
C LEU A 5 11.63 -9.45 -29.00
N ALA A 6 10.56 -9.83 -29.69
CA ALA A 6 10.50 -11.04 -30.50
C ALA A 6 11.22 -10.88 -31.86
N VAL A 7 11.34 -9.67 -32.39
CA VAL A 7 12.01 -9.39 -33.68
C VAL A 7 13.55 -9.50 -33.56
N GLN A 8 14.15 -9.21 -32.40
CA GLN A 8 15.61 -9.22 -32.24
C GLN A 8 16.27 -10.57 -32.56
N PRO A 9 15.80 -11.73 -32.06
CA PRO A 9 16.34 -13.03 -32.44
C PRO A 9 16.25 -13.32 -33.93
N LEU A 10 15.14 -12.89 -34.58
CA LEU A 10 14.98 -13.03 -36.03
C LEU A 10 16.03 -12.22 -36.80
N LEU A 11 16.27 -10.97 -36.41
CA LEU A 11 17.28 -10.15 -37.04
C LEU A 11 18.68 -10.74 -36.90
N VAL A 12 19.01 -11.26 -35.70
CA VAL A 12 20.29 -11.94 -35.48
C VAL A 12 20.42 -13.19 -36.37
N GLY A 13 19.37 -13.99 -36.47
CA GLY A 13 19.33 -15.13 -37.39
C GLY A 13 19.52 -14.73 -38.84
N GLN A 14 18.88 -13.65 -39.30
CA GLN A 14 19.05 -13.16 -40.68
C GLN A 14 20.47 -12.66 -40.93
N VAL A 15 21.15 -12.04 -39.94
CA VAL A 15 22.58 -11.68 -40.05
C VAL A 15 23.42 -12.92 -40.34
N ILE A 16 23.18 -14.02 -39.66
CA ILE A 16 23.91 -15.27 -39.83
C ILE A 16 23.58 -15.90 -41.20
N SER A 17 22.31 -15.90 -41.62
CA SER A 17 21.93 -16.38 -42.95
C SER A 17 22.66 -15.63 -44.08
N VAL A 18 22.72 -14.30 -44.00
CA VAL A 18 23.42 -13.45 -44.99
C VAL A 18 24.93 -13.73 -44.98
N LEU A 19 25.56 -13.91 -43.81
CA LEU A 19 26.97 -14.21 -43.68
C LEU A 19 27.37 -15.57 -44.30
N ARG A 20 26.46 -16.54 -44.24
CA ARG A 20 26.64 -17.89 -44.78
C ARG A 20 26.18 -18.04 -46.24
N GLY A 21 25.54 -17.02 -46.83
CA GLY A 21 24.95 -17.11 -48.15
C GLY A 21 23.74 -18.04 -48.22
N GLU A 22 23.05 -18.27 -47.08
CA GLU A 22 21.83 -19.07 -46.99
C GLU A 22 20.63 -18.24 -47.42
N ASN A 23 19.42 -18.90 -47.52
CA ASN A 23 18.18 -18.23 -47.82
C ASN A 23 17.84 -17.18 -46.76
N ALA A 24 18.10 -15.91 -47.06
CA ALA A 24 17.71 -14.75 -46.29
C ALA A 24 16.36 -14.19 -46.83
N TRP A 25 15.79 -13.20 -46.16
CA TRP A 25 14.60 -12.52 -46.63
C TRP A 25 14.77 -11.98 -48.05
N GLY A 26 13.75 -12.12 -48.92
CA GLY A 26 13.86 -11.82 -50.36
C GLY A 26 14.42 -10.45 -50.70
N TRP A 27 14.14 -9.39 -49.90
CA TRP A 27 14.69 -8.05 -50.11
C TRP A 27 16.20 -7.96 -49.79
N LEU A 28 16.74 -8.84 -48.91
CA LEU A 28 18.15 -8.93 -48.59
C LEU A 28 18.95 -9.63 -49.71
N GLN A 29 18.31 -10.61 -50.35
CA GLN A 29 18.92 -11.33 -51.45
C GLN A 29 19.20 -10.47 -52.70
N ALA A 30 18.42 -9.40 -52.84
CA ALA A 30 18.59 -8.41 -53.93
C ALA A 30 19.78 -7.45 -53.69
N MET A 31 20.35 -7.43 -52.50
CA MET A 31 21.44 -6.54 -52.10
C MET A 31 22.82 -7.22 -52.10
N ASN A 32 23.87 -6.41 -52.24
CA ASN A 32 25.22 -6.92 -51.99
C ASN A 32 25.36 -7.31 -50.51
N GLN A 33 26.14 -8.38 -50.22
CA GLN A 33 26.33 -8.93 -48.88
C GLN A 33 26.72 -7.84 -47.86
N ALA A 34 27.63 -6.92 -48.23
CA ALA A 34 28.08 -5.86 -47.34
C ALA A 34 26.94 -4.87 -47.02
N THR A 35 26.12 -4.49 -48.00
CA THR A 35 24.99 -3.58 -47.80
C THR A 35 23.84 -4.25 -47.05
N ALA A 36 23.58 -5.55 -47.26
CA ALA A 36 22.62 -6.34 -46.51
C ALA A 36 23.00 -6.44 -45.03
N LEU A 37 24.27 -6.67 -44.72
CA LEU A 37 24.80 -6.69 -43.34
C LEU A 37 24.69 -5.33 -42.66
N GLN A 38 25.08 -4.26 -43.33
CA GLN A 38 24.94 -2.90 -42.78
C GLN A 38 23.47 -2.55 -42.48
N SER A 39 22.54 -2.89 -43.38
CA SER A 39 21.13 -2.67 -43.18
C SER A 39 20.54 -3.48 -42.00
N LEU A 40 20.94 -4.74 -41.84
CA LEU A 40 20.53 -5.58 -40.74
C LEU A 40 21.08 -5.11 -39.37
N ILE A 41 22.37 -4.70 -39.34
CA ILE A 41 22.96 -4.14 -38.12
C ILE A 41 22.27 -2.83 -37.75
N GLY A 42 22.01 -1.95 -38.73
CA GLY A 42 21.26 -0.71 -38.54
C GLY A 42 19.85 -0.97 -37.99
N LEU A 43 19.17 -1.97 -38.54
CA LEU A 43 17.81 -2.36 -38.13
C LEU A 43 17.82 -3.01 -36.75
N LEU A 44 18.85 -3.79 -36.41
CA LEU A 44 19.04 -4.35 -35.08
C LEU A 44 19.27 -3.24 -34.04
N LEU A 45 20.16 -2.28 -34.34
CA LEU A 45 20.38 -1.13 -33.46
C LEU A 45 19.13 -0.30 -33.27
N ALA A 46 18.43 -0.01 -34.38
CA ALA A 46 17.14 0.71 -34.32
C ALA A 46 16.11 -0.06 -33.48
N ALA A 47 15.98 -1.37 -33.64
CA ALA A 47 15.09 -2.22 -32.86
C ALA A 47 15.44 -2.22 -31.36
N VAL A 48 16.74 -2.25 -31.01
CA VAL A 48 17.22 -2.17 -29.64
C VAL A 48 16.91 -0.80 -29.03
N LEU A 49 17.23 0.29 -29.72
CA LEU A 49 16.95 1.66 -29.25
C LEU A 49 15.44 1.90 -29.10
N PHE A 50 14.66 1.46 -30.08
CA PHE A 50 13.21 1.56 -30.05
C PHE A 50 12.61 0.77 -28.86
N ARG A 51 13.12 -0.45 -28.60
CA ARG A 51 12.74 -1.24 -27.45
C ARG A 51 13.07 -0.52 -26.14
N LEU A 52 14.26 0.04 -26.00
CA LEU A 52 14.67 0.78 -24.80
C LEU A 52 13.77 1.99 -24.56
N ALA A 53 13.46 2.75 -25.61
CA ALA A 53 12.54 3.87 -25.53
C ALA A 53 11.12 3.44 -25.11
N LEU A 54 10.59 2.37 -25.72
CA LEU A 54 9.27 1.80 -25.37
C LEU A 54 9.26 1.29 -23.94
N GLN A 55 10.31 0.58 -23.50
CA GLN A 55 10.41 0.03 -22.15
C GLN A 55 10.48 1.14 -21.09
N GLY A 56 11.29 2.17 -21.34
CA GLY A 56 11.35 3.35 -20.47
C GLY A 56 10.03 4.09 -20.38
N SER A 57 9.39 4.35 -21.55
CA SER A 57 8.08 5.00 -21.61
C SER A 57 6.98 4.19 -20.92
N GLN A 58 6.94 2.88 -21.15
CA GLN A 58 5.98 1.99 -20.51
C GLN A 58 6.16 1.98 -18.98
N SER A 59 7.40 1.82 -18.49
CA SER A 59 7.69 1.82 -17.06
C SER A 59 7.30 3.14 -16.42
N PHE A 60 7.63 4.27 -17.06
CA PHE A 60 7.27 5.60 -16.59
C PHE A 60 5.76 5.80 -16.53
N LEU A 61 5.04 5.45 -17.59
CA LEU A 61 3.58 5.59 -17.66
C LEU A 61 2.88 4.74 -16.60
N VAL A 62 3.26 3.46 -16.48
CA VAL A 62 2.68 2.53 -15.51
C VAL A 62 2.90 3.02 -14.07
N GLN A 63 4.13 3.42 -13.73
CA GLN A 63 4.43 3.96 -12.40
C GLN A 63 3.73 5.30 -12.14
N SER A 64 3.69 6.19 -13.13
CA SER A 64 3.02 7.49 -13.00
C SER A 64 1.50 7.33 -12.78
N ILE A 65 0.85 6.41 -13.50
CA ILE A 65 -0.57 6.10 -13.31
C ILE A 65 -0.79 5.48 -11.91
N GLY A 66 0.05 4.53 -11.50
CA GLY A 66 0.01 3.92 -10.17
C GLY A 66 0.10 4.98 -9.07
N GLN A 67 1.08 5.88 -9.14
CA GLN A 67 1.26 6.95 -8.15
C GLN A 67 0.09 7.95 -8.11
N ARG A 68 -0.49 8.30 -9.26
CA ARG A 68 -1.67 9.16 -9.31
C ARG A 68 -2.89 8.51 -8.67
N LEU A 69 -3.09 7.20 -8.92
CA LEU A 69 -4.16 6.43 -8.30
C LEU A 69 -3.98 6.38 -6.78
N THR A 70 -2.76 6.05 -6.31
CA THR A 70 -2.39 6.02 -4.90
C THR A 70 -2.67 7.35 -4.21
N ALA A 71 -2.22 8.47 -4.82
CA ALA A 71 -2.42 9.79 -4.26
C ALA A 71 -3.91 10.15 -4.09
N ARG A 72 -4.74 9.85 -5.10
CA ARG A 72 -6.18 10.07 -5.04
C ARG A 72 -6.84 9.21 -3.97
N LEU A 73 -6.56 7.90 -3.97
CA LEU A 73 -7.13 6.98 -2.99
C LEU A 73 -6.75 7.36 -1.56
N ARG A 74 -5.52 7.79 -1.31
CA ARG A 74 -5.12 8.26 0.03
C ARG A 74 -5.93 9.47 0.49
N VAL A 75 -6.15 10.43 -0.40
CA VAL A 75 -6.95 11.62 -0.07
C VAL A 75 -8.40 11.23 0.21
N ASP A 76 -8.99 10.38 -0.63
CA ASP A 76 -10.38 9.95 -0.48
C ASP A 76 -10.59 9.11 0.79
N LEU A 77 -9.69 8.17 1.05
CA LEU A 77 -9.70 7.36 2.27
C LEU A 77 -9.47 8.20 3.53
N PHE A 78 -8.55 9.17 3.48
CA PHE A 78 -8.29 10.06 4.60
C PHE A 78 -9.51 10.93 4.89
N ARG A 79 -10.12 11.52 3.87
CA ARG A 79 -11.35 12.30 4.01
C ARG A 79 -12.47 11.42 4.60
N HIS A 80 -12.71 10.25 4.03
CA HIS A 80 -13.71 9.31 4.54
C HIS A 80 -13.43 8.95 6.02
N SER A 81 -12.17 8.69 6.37
CA SER A 81 -11.79 8.39 7.76
C SER A 81 -12.07 9.54 8.72
N LEU A 82 -11.92 10.80 8.28
CA LEU A 82 -12.27 11.96 9.11
C LEU A 82 -13.78 12.15 9.26
N ASP A 83 -14.56 11.70 8.28
CA ASP A 83 -16.04 11.79 8.30
C ASP A 83 -16.67 10.66 9.13
N LEU A 84 -15.90 9.60 9.47
CA LEU A 84 -16.41 8.51 10.30
C LEU A 84 -16.60 8.95 11.76
N SER A 85 -17.58 8.33 12.43
CA SER A 85 -17.92 8.62 13.82
C SER A 85 -16.79 8.29 14.80
N LEU A 86 -16.78 8.96 15.95
CA LEU A 86 -15.80 8.67 17.01
C LEU A 86 -15.94 7.23 17.51
N ARG A 87 -17.13 6.63 17.43
CA ARG A 87 -17.40 5.22 17.77
C ARG A 87 -16.53 4.26 16.92
N PHE A 88 -16.34 4.55 15.63
CA PHE A 88 -15.47 3.77 14.77
C PHE A 88 -14.01 3.88 15.22
N HIS A 89 -13.53 5.08 15.53
CA HIS A 89 -12.18 5.33 15.99
C HIS A 89 -11.87 4.69 17.35
N ASP A 90 -12.85 4.63 18.26
CA ASP A 90 -12.69 3.95 19.56
C ASP A 90 -12.50 2.43 19.41
N ARG A 91 -13.11 1.84 18.37
CA ARG A 91 -13.03 0.38 18.10
C ARG A 91 -11.87 -0.01 17.22
N THR A 92 -11.35 0.94 16.43
CA THR A 92 -10.33 0.69 15.42
C THR A 92 -9.00 1.31 15.85
N PRO A 93 -7.96 0.49 16.13
CA PRO A 93 -6.64 1.01 16.47
C PRO A 93 -6.07 1.91 15.35
N VAL A 94 -5.47 3.04 15.72
CA VAL A 94 -4.88 4.01 14.78
C VAL A 94 -3.85 3.35 13.86
N GLY A 95 -3.06 2.40 14.35
CA GLY A 95 -2.10 1.65 13.54
C GLY A 95 -2.75 0.85 12.40
N LYS A 96 -3.97 0.33 12.60
CA LYS A 96 -4.72 -0.36 11.56
C LYS A 96 -5.15 0.62 10.45
N LEU A 97 -5.59 1.82 10.81
CA LEU A 97 -5.95 2.88 9.86
C LEU A 97 -4.73 3.37 9.08
N LEU A 98 -3.60 3.59 9.77
CA LEU A 98 -2.34 3.96 9.12
C LEU A 98 -1.93 2.92 8.07
N THR A 99 -2.00 1.63 8.41
CA THR A 99 -1.68 0.56 7.45
C THR A 99 -2.60 0.59 6.24
N ARG A 100 -3.92 0.82 6.43
CA ARG A 100 -4.89 0.94 5.33
C ARG A 100 -4.60 2.13 4.42
N LEU A 101 -4.24 3.29 5.00
CA LEU A 101 -3.94 4.53 4.27
C LEU A 101 -2.56 4.53 3.59
N THR A 102 -1.64 3.65 4.02
CA THR A 102 -0.28 3.56 3.48
C THR A 102 -0.07 2.25 2.72
N SER A 103 0.31 1.19 3.43
CA SER A 103 0.74 -0.08 2.84
C SER A 103 -0.32 -0.77 1.97
N ASP A 104 -1.61 -0.73 2.37
CA ASP A 104 -2.67 -1.37 1.58
C ASP A 104 -2.92 -0.59 0.28
N VAL A 105 -2.86 0.75 0.32
CA VAL A 105 -2.97 1.58 -0.91
C VAL A 105 -1.77 1.37 -1.82
N ASP A 106 -0.55 1.24 -1.27
CA ASP A 106 0.64 0.94 -2.08
C ASP A 106 0.57 -0.46 -2.70
N ALA A 107 0.10 -1.46 -1.95
CA ALA A 107 -0.12 -2.81 -2.48
C ALA A 107 -1.13 -2.82 -3.62
N LEU A 108 -2.20 -2.04 -3.51
CA LEU A 108 -3.18 -1.87 -4.59
C LEU A 108 -2.55 -1.25 -5.84
N ALA A 109 -1.75 -0.20 -5.69
CA ALA A 109 -1.05 0.43 -6.81
C ALA A 109 -0.07 -0.53 -7.49
N GLU A 110 0.61 -1.38 -6.73
CA GLU A 110 1.52 -2.40 -7.25
C GLU A 110 0.77 -3.45 -8.09
N VAL A 111 -0.42 -3.89 -7.66
CA VAL A 111 -1.25 -4.82 -8.44
C VAL A 111 -1.68 -4.24 -9.78
N PHE A 112 -2.14 -3.01 -9.80
CA PHE A 112 -2.54 -2.37 -11.07
C PHE A 112 -1.33 -2.01 -11.92
N GLY A 113 -0.21 -1.59 -11.32
CA GLY A 113 1.01 -1.21 -12.03
C GLY A 113 1.76 -2.42 -12.60
N SER A 114 2.47 -3.14 -11.74
CA SER A 114 3.34 -4.25 -12.14
C SER A 114 2.59 -5.59 -12.26
N GLY A 115 1.55 -5.81 -11.47
CA GLY A 115 0.82 -7.06 -11.39
C GLY A 115 -0.01 -7.35 -12.64
N ALA A 116 -1.18 -6.74 -12.78
CA ALA A 116 -2.14 -7.07 -13.84
C ALA A 116 -1.63 -6.71 -15.25
N ILE A 117 -1.10 -5.49 -15.43
CA ILE A 117 -0.54 -5.04 -16.71
C ILE A 117 0.67 -5.90 -17.09
N GLY A 118 1.47 -6.27 -16.11
CA GLY A 118 2.61 -7.14 -16.32
C GLY A 118 2.23 -8.55 -16.78
N VAL A 119 1.24 -9.18 -16.13
CA VAL A 119 0.73 -10.51 -16.54
C VAL A 119 0.23 -10.48 -17.98
N LEU A 120 -0.56 -9.46 -18.34
CA LEU A 120 -1.03 -9.29 -19.73
C LEU A 120 0.15 -9.12 -20.70
N GLY A 121 1.16 -8.33 -20.32
CA GLY A 121 2.37 -8.14 -21.12
C GLY A 121 3.15 -9.43 -21.35
N ASP A 122 3.30 -10.26 -20.31
CA ASP A 122 4.00 -11.53 -20.38
C ASP A 122 3.24 -12.55 -21.23
N LEU A 123 1.90 -12.63 -21.10
CA LEU A 123 1.06 -13.49 -21.94
C LEU A 123 1.13 -13.09 -23.41
N VAL A 124 1.05 -11.77 -23.70
CA VAL A 124 1.19 -11.27 -25.07
C VAL A 124 2.60 -11.57 -25.62
N THR A 125 3.64 -11.45 -24.79
CA THR A 125 5.02 -11.77 -25.20
C THR A 125 5.15 -13.25 -25.55
N LEU A 126 4.63 -14.15 -24.70
CA LEU A 126 4.61 -15.59 -24.98
C LEU A 126 3.87 -15.90 -26.27
N LEU A 127 2.71 -15.31 -26.48
CA LEU A 127 1.88 -15.54 -27.68
C LEU A 127 2.61 -15.06 -28.94
N VAL A 128 3.22 -13.87 -28.90
CA VAL A 128 3.97 -13.29 -30.04
C VAL A 128 5.18 -14.17 -30.37
N ILE A 129 5.99 -14.58 -29.35
CA ILE A 129 7.13 -15.46 -29.55
C ILE A 129 6.69 -16.79 -30.11
N ALA A 130 5.68 -17.44 -29.53
CA ALA A 130 5.16 -18.72 -30.00
C ALA A 130 4.65 -18.64 -31.45
N THR A 131 3.92 -17.60 -31.80
CA THR A 131 3.42 -17.38 -33.16
C THR A 131 4.57 -17.23 -34.16
N LEU A 132 5.57 -16.40 -33.83
CA LEU A 132 6.74 -16.22 -34.69
C LEU A 132 7.56 -17.50 -34.83
N MET A 133 7.75 -18.25 -33.77
CA MET A 133 8.43 -19.56 -33.82
C MET A 133 7.71 -20.53 -34.74
N LEU A 134 6.37 -20.64 -34.64
CA LEU A 134 5.54 -21.52 -35.48
C LEU A 134 5.61 -21.13 -36.97
N THR A 135 5.71 -19.84 -37.29
CA THR A 135 5.82 -19.37 -38.68
C THR A 135 7.21 -19.57 -39.28
N VAL A 136 8.25 -19.57 -38.45
CA VAL A 136 9.65 -19.76 -38.91
C VAL A 136 9.97 -21.25 -39.11
N GLU A 137 9.76 -22.10 -38.10
CA GLU A 137 9.96 -23.56 -38.18
C GLU A 137 9.07 -24.27 -37.13
N TRP A 138 7.95 -24.81 -37.57
CA TRP A 138 6.95 -25.37 -36.67
C TRP A 138 7.43 -26.58 -35.85
N ARG A 139 8.39 -27.39 -36.38
CA ARG A 139 8.93 -28.60 -35.71
C ARG A 139 9.69 -28.22 -34.43
N LEU A 140 10.61 -27.26 -34.55
CA LEU A 140 11.39 -26.75 -33.41
C LEU A 140 10.49 -25.97 -32.44
N ALA A 141 9.52 -25.20 -32.98
CA ALA A 141 8.54 -24.48 -32.17
C ALA A 141 7.70 -25.43 -31.32
N LEU A 142 7.11 -26.49 -31.92
CA LEU A 142 6.29 -27.44 -31.21
C LEU A 142 7.07 -28.15 -30.09
N MET A 143 8.31 -28.53 -30.34
CA MET A 143 9.20 -29.14 -29.37
C MET A 143 9.42 -28.22 -28.14
N LEU A 144 9.73 -26.95 -28.34
CA LEU A 144 9.94 -25.99 -27.26
C LEU A 144 8.64 -25.67 -26.52
N LEU A 145 7.52 -25.54 -27.23
CA LEU A 145 6.22 -25.30 -26.63
C LEU A 145 5.72 -26.50 -25.79
N LEU A 146 6.03 -27.74 -26.17
CA LEU A 146 5.71 -28.93 -25.39
C LEU A 146 6.49 -29.02 -24.07
N LEU A 147 7.66 -28.36 -23.97
CA LEU A 147 8.40 -28.28 -22.70
C LEU A 147 7.76 -27.30 -21.70
N GLN A 148 6.92 -26.36 -22.15
CA GLN A 148 6.32 -25.34 -21.31
C GLN A 148 5.36 -25.90 -20.24
N PRO A 149 4.36 -26.76 -20.53
CA PRO A 149 3.40 -27.21 -19.55
C PRO A 149 4.03 -27.99 -18.37
N PRO A 150 4.93 -28.99 -18.60
CA PRO A 150 5.56 -29.70 -17.48
C PRO A 150 6.44 -28.79 -16.64
N LEU A 151 7.15 -27.86 -17.28
CA LEU A 151 7.96 -26.87 -16.56
C LEU A 151 7.08 -25.92 -15.74
N ALA A 152 6.03 -25.37 -16.33
CA ALA A 152 5.09 -24.51 -15.62
C ALA A 152 4.50 -25.20 -14.38
N TRP A 153 4.11 -26.46 -14.51
CA TRP A 153 3.61 -27.27 -13.38
C TRP A 153 4.67 -27.41 -12.28
N LEU A 154 5.91 -27.69 -12.65
CA LEU A 154 7.03 -27.84 -11.71
C LEU A 154 7.35 -26.53 -10.99
N VAL A 155 7.44 -25.42 -11.74
CA VAL A 155 7.66 -24.07 -11.18
C VAL A 155 6.53 -23.68 -10.22
N ILE A 156 5.26 -23.88 -10.60
CA ILE A 156 4.11 -23.60 -9.75
C ILE A 156 4.19 -24.41 -8.44
N THR A 157 4.56 -25.68 -8.52
CA THR A 157 4.68 -26.57 -7.36
C THR A 157 5.79 -26.09 -6.41
N LEU A 158 6.96 -25.73 -6.94
CA LEU A 158 8.05 -25.16 -6.15
C LEU A 158 7.68 -23.81 -5.55
N GLN A 159 7.00 -22.96 -6.31
CA GLN A 159 6.52 -21.66 -5.84
C GLN A 159 5.51 -21.80 -4.69
N GLN A 160 4.64 -22.80 -4.71
CA GLN A 160 3.73 -23.08 -3.59
C GLN A 160 4.52 -23.48 -2.32
N ARG A 161 5.59 -24.27 -2.45
CA ARG A 161 6.46 -24.63 -1.32
C ARG A 161 7.24 -23.43 -0.79
N TYR A 162 7.80 -22.62 -1.69
CA TYR A 162 8.44 -21.34 -1.35
C TYR A 162 7.49 -20.43 -0.56
N ARG A 163 6.24 -20.29 -1.02
CA ARG A 163 5.23 -19.48 -0.34
C ARG A 163 4.94 -19.99 1.08
N LYS A 164 4.80 -21.30 1.27
CA LYS A 164 4.62 -21.89 2.61
C LYS A 164 5.83 -21.61 3.53
N ALA A 165 7.05 -21.69 2.99
CA ALA A 165 8.27 -21.35 3.74
C ALA A 165 8.28 -19.85 4.10
N ASN A 166 7.86 -18.97 3.20
CA ASN A 166 7.79 -17.53 3.44
C ASN A 166 6.76 -17.15 4.53
N TYR A 167 5.63 -17.87 4.64
CA TYR A 167 4.70 -17.69 5.76
C TYR A 167 5.37 -17.98 7.10
N ARG A 168 6.18 -19.05 7.20
CA ARG A 168 6.94 -19.36 8.41
C ARG A 168 7.96 -18.28 8.75
N VAL A 169 8.64 -17.72 7.73
CA VAL A 169 9.56 -16.59 7.93
C VAL A 169 8.84 -15.40 8.56
N ARG A 170 7.61 -15.08 8.09
CA ARG A 170 6.81 -13.97 8.64
C ARG A 170 6.37 -14.23 10.08
N GLU A 171 6.01 -15.48 10.41
CA GLU A 171 5.63 -15.89 11.74
C GLU A 171 6.82 -15.75 12.72
N GLU A 172 7.99 -16.29 12.35
CA GLU A 172 9.21 -16.20 13.16
C GLU A 172 9.74 -14.74 13.27
N LEU A 173 9.58 -13.94 12.20
CA LEU A 173 9.90 -12.51 12.25
C LEU A 173 8.96 -11.75 13.19
N GLY A 174 7.67 -12.11 13.20
CA GLY A 174 6.70 -11.57 14.14
C GLY A 174 7.10 -11.84 15.58
N GLN A 175 7.51 -13.07 15.89
CA GLN A 175 7.99 -13.46 17.21
C GLN A 175 9.27 -12.70 17.59
N LEU A 176 10.22 -12.60 16.66
CA LEU A 176 11.47 -11.85 16.85
C LEU A 176 11.20 -10.37 17.18
N ASN A 177 10.28 -9.75 16.46
CA ASN A 177 9.90 -8.35 16.69
C ASN A 177 9.18 -8.17 18.03
N ALA A 178 8.33 -9.12 18.44
CA ALA A 178 7.68 -9.11 19.75
C ALA A 178 8.72 -9.20 20.89
N ASP A 179 9.68 -10.11 20.77
CA ASP A 179 10.77 -10.25 21.74
C ASP A 179 11.62 -8.97 21.83
N LEU A 180 11.91 -8.34 20.67
CA LEU A 180 12.63 -7.05 20.62
C LEU A 180 11.84 -5.95 21.31
N GLN A 181 10.55 -5.81 20.97
CA GLN A 181 9.67 -4.78 21.53
C GLN A 181 9.54 -4.95 23.05
N GLU A 182 9.32 -6.17 23.54
CA GLU A 182 9.22 -6.46 24.97
C GLU A 182 10.52 -6.08 25.71
N ASN A 183 11.67 -6.46 25.18
CA ASN A 183 12.97 -6.17 25.81
C ASN A 183 13.31 -4.68 25.80
N LEU A 184 12.96 -3.95 24.71
CA LEU A 184 13.22 -2.51 24.62
C LEU A 184 12.27 -1.70 25.50
N GLN A 185 10.99 -2.09 25.57
CA GLN A 185 10.01 -1.44 26.45
C GLN A 185 10.31 -1.72 27.93
N GLY A 186 10.76 -2.93 28.24
CA GLY A 186 11.14 -3.33 29.58
C GLY A 186 12.62 -3.13 29.93
N LEU A 187 13.36 -2.30 29.16
CA LEU A 187 14.82 -2.19 29.31
C LEU A 187 15.26 -1.82 30.71
N GLU A 188 14.55 -0.90 31.37
CA GLU A 188 14.82 -0.50 32.76
C GLU A 188 14.74 -1.70 33.71
N VAL A 189 13.70 -2.54 33.56
CA VAL A 189 13.53 -3.76 34.37
C VAL A 189 14.63 -4.77 34.07
N VAL A 190 14.97 -4.97 32.79
CA VAL A 190 16.05 -5.88 32.38
C VAL A 190 17.37 -5.48 33.04
N GLN A 191 17.73 -4.19 33.01
CA GLN A 191 18.96 -3.68 33.63
C GLN A 191 18.91 -3.70 35.14
N MET A 192 17.80 -3.31 35.75
CA MET A 192 17.63 -3.27 37.21
C MET A 192 17.81 -4.65 37.82
N PHE A 193 17.28 -5.71 37.16
CA PHE A 193 17.38 -7.11 37.64
C PHE A 193 18.54 -7.88 37.01
N ARG A 194 19.44 -7.22 36.28
CA ARG A 194 20.63 -7.81 35.61
C ARG A 194 20.28 -9.05 34.77
N ARG A 195 19.22 -8.93 33.95
CA ARG A 195 18.72 -10.00 33.08
C ARG A 195 19.23 -9.94 31.65
N GLU A 196 20.20 -9.09 31.34
CA GLU A 196 20.72 -8.86 29.99
C GLU A 196 21.19 -10.14 29.32
N ARG A 197 21.96 -10.97 30.08
CA ARG A 197 22.46 -12.24 29.56
C ARG A 197 21.34 -13.22 29.24
N LEU A 198 20.38 -13.40 30.17
CA LEU A 198 19.24 -14.31 29.97
C LEU A 198 18.40 -13.89 28.76
N ASN A 199 18.12 -12.59 28.64
CA ASN A 199 17.30 -12.06 27.52
C ASN A 199 18.05 -12.13 26.19
N SER A 200 19.38 -11.91 26.18
CA SER A 200 20.22 -12.10 25.01
C SER A 200 20.25 -13.57 24.54
N GLU A 201 20.35 -14.53 25.47
CA GLU A 201 20.31 -15.97 25.16
C GLU A 201 18.94 -16.37 24.59
N ARG A 202 17.84 -15.88 25.18
CA ARG A 202 16.45 -16.07 24.65
C ARG A 202 16.31 -15.52 23.23
N PHE A 203 16.68 -14.26 23.04
CA PHE A 203 16.66 -13.64 21.73
C PHE A 203 17.50 -14.40 20.72
N GLY A 204 18.67 -14.90 21.12
CA GLY A 204 19.52 -15.76 20.30
C GLY A 204 18.81 -17.02 19.80
N THR A 205 17.96 -17.65 20.64
CA THR A 205 17.17 -18.84 20.26
C THR A 205 16.08 -18.48 19.26
N THR A 206 15.32 -17.39 19.47
CA THR A 206 14.31 -16.91 18.55
C THR A 206 14.94 -16.52 17.19
N ASN A 207 16.07 -15.82 17.23
CA ASN A 207 16.80 -15.45 16.01
C ASN A 207 17.33 -16.69 15.25
N ALA A 208 17.72 -17.76 15.94
CA ALA A 208 18.12 -19.01 15.30
C ALA A 208 16.94 -19.70 14.59
N LEU A 209 15.71 -19.62 15.13
CA LEU A 209 14.50 -20.13 14.48
C LEU A 209 14.18 -19.32 13.23
N TYR A 210 14.18 -18.00 13.33
CA TYR A 210 14.03 -17.10 12.19
C TYR A 210 15.04 -17.40 11.08
N ARG A 211 16.34 -17.53 11.41
CA ARG A 211 17.39 -17.88 10.45
C ARG A 211 17.13 -19.22 9.77
N ARG A 212 16.65 -20.24 10.50
CA ARG A 212 16.30 -21.53 9.89
C ARG A 212 15.13 -21.40 8.91
N ALA A 213 14.11 -20.62 9.25
CA ALA A 213 12.99 -20.36 8.38
C ALA A 213 13.45 -19.63 7.07
N VAL A 214 14.30 -18.61 7.22
CA VAL A 214 14.89 -17.88 6.07
C VAL A 214 15.73 -18.80 5.19
N ASN A 215 16.56 -19.67 5.76
CA ASN A 215 17.32 -20.66 4.99
C ASN A 215 16.41 -21.58 4.16
N GLY A 216 15.23 -21.92 4.68
CA GLY A 216 14.23 -22.69 3.95
C GLY A 216 13.70 -21.94 2.71
N THR A 217 13.47 -20.62 2.80
CA THR A 217 13.05 -19.83 1.64
C THR A 217 14.18 -19.68 0.62
N ILE A 218 15.41 -19.43 1.06
CA ILE A 218 16.58 -19.34 0.19
C ILE A 218 16.78 -20.63 -0.60
N PHE A 219 16.59 -21.79 0.03
CA PHE A 219 16.71 -23.08 -0.66
C PHE A 219 15.69 -23.20 -1.82
N PHE A 220 14.42 -22.87 -1.58
CA PHE A 220 13.41 -22.96 -2.65
C PHE A 220 13.61 -21.91 -3.74
N ASP A 221 13.99 -20.68 -3.39
CA ASP A 221 14.27 -19.60 -4.35
C ASP A 221 15.45 -19.96 -5.26
N SER A 222 16.56 -20.42 -4.66
CA SER A 222 17.73 -20.90 -5.40
C SER A 222 17.40 -22.12 -6.25
N SER A 223 16.53 -23.04 -5.75
CA SER A 223 16.12 -24.21 -6.52
C SER A 223 15.28 -23.84 -7.75
N ILE A 224 14.38 -22.85 -7.64
CA ILE A 224 13.59 -22.34 -8.77
C ILE A 224 14.53 -21.70 -9.81
N SER A 225 15.45 -20.86 -9.38
CA SER A 225 16.41 -20.19 -10.26
C SER A 225 17.31 -21.19 -10.98
N ALA A 226 17.88 -22.14 -10.25
CA ALA A 226 18.72 -23.20 -10.82
C ALA A 226 17.96 -24.11 -11.79
N LEU A 227 16.70 -24.44 -11.47
CA LEU A 227 15.84 -25.25 -12.34
C LEU A 227 15.57 -24.53 -13.67
N LEU A 228 15.21 -23.25 -13.62
CA LEU A 228 14.93 -22.47 -14.83
C LEU A 228 16.16 -22.33 -15.72
N GLU A 229 17.33 -22.09 -15.12
CA GLU A 229 18.60 -22.04 -15.83
C GLU A 229 18.93 -23.38 -16.50
N TRP A 230 18.80 -24.48 -15.73
CA TRP A 230 19.06 -25.81 -16.24
C TRP A 230 18.13 -26.19 -17.39
N VAL A 231 16.82 -25.89 -17.28
CA VAL A 231 15.84 -26.17 -18.34
C VAL A 231 16.11 -25.30 -19.57
N SER A 232 16.50 -24.04 -19.39
CA SER A 232 16.90 -23.16 -20.50
C SER A 232 18.08 -23.74 -21.27
N LEU A 233 19.12 -24.20 -20.55
CA LEU A 233 20.27 -24.85 -21.16
C LEU A 233 19.91 -26.17 -21.82
N ALA A 234 19.07 -27.00 -21.20
CA ALA A 234 18.59 -28.24 -21.80
C ALA A 234 17.77 -27.99 -23.07
N ALA A 235 16.92 -26.94 -23.07
CA ALA A 235 16.17 -26.53 -24.25
C ALA A 235 17.12 -26.09 -25.40
N VAL A 236 18.15 -25.32 -25.08
CA VAL A 236 19.19 -24.95 -26.06
C VAL A 236 19.93 -26.17 -26.59
N ALA A 237 20.30 -27.12 -25.73
CA ALA A 237 20.97 -28.36 -26.16
C ALA A 237 20.05 -29.19 -27.07
N LEU A 238 18.78 -29.25 -26.76
CA LEU A 238 17.75 -29.96 -27.56
C LEU A 238 17.54 -29.28 -28.92
N VAL A 239 17.49 -27.94 -28.94
CA VAL A 239 17.46 -27.16 -30.20
C VAL A 239 18.70 -27.41 -31.03
N LEU A 240 19.90 -27.47 -30.42
CA LEU A 240 21.15 -27.78 -31.13
C LEU A 240 21.15 -29.22 -31.70
N ALA A 241 20.69 -30.20 -30.93
CA ALA A 241 20.64 -31.59 -31.35
C ALA A 241 19.67 -31.82 -32.53
N ILE A 242 18.42 -31.40 -32.37
CA ILE A 242 17.39 -31.58 -33.41
C ILE A 242 17.57 -30.57 -34.54
N GLY A 243 17.80 -29.30 -34.22
CA GLY A 243 18.02 -28.27 -35.21
C GLY A 243 19.31 -28.51 -36.01
N GLY A 244 20.37 -29.00 -35.37
CA GLY A 244 21.62 -29.41 -36.04
C GLY A 244 21.38 -30.56 -37.02
N SER A 245 20.57 -31.55 -36.68
CA SER A 245 20.20 -32.62 -37.60
C SER A 245 19.39 -32.12 -38.81
N LEU A 246 18.49 -31.14 -38.58
CA LEU A 246 17.72 -30.49 -39.66
C LEU A 246 18.61 -29.62 -40.56
N VAL A 247 19.65 -28.96 -40.02
CA VAL A 247 20.65 -28.24 -40.80
C VAL A 247 21.50 -29.20 -41.63
N SER A 248 21.91 -30.32 -41.04
CA SER A 248 22.66 -31.37 -41.78
C SER A 248 21.84 -32.01 -42.90
N ALA A 249 20.50 -32.03 -42.75
CA ALA A 249 19.59 -32.49 -43.79
C ALA A 249 19.17 -31.36 -44.77
N GLU A 250 19.81 -30.19 -44.71
CA GLU A 250 19.48 -29.00 -45.52
C GLU A 250 18.04 -28.54 -45.42
N ALA A 251 17.32 -28.98 -44.39
CA ALA A 251 15.93 -28.57 -44.15
C ALA A 251 15.77 -27.17 -43.60
N ILE A 252 16.74 -26.69 -42.80
CA ILE A 252 16.80 -25.32 -42.24
C ILE A 252 18.23 -24.75 -42.36
N GLY A 253 18.33 -23.41 -42.39
CA GLY A 253 19.63 -22.73 -42.33
C GLY A 253 20.17 -22.51 -40.93
N LEU A 254 21.45 -22.23 -40.79
CA LEU A 254 22.10 -21.89 -39.52
C LEU A 254 21.50 -20.62 -38.88
N GLY A 255 21.02 -19.68 -39.68
CA GLY A 255 20.33 -18.50 -39.18
C GLY A 255 19.05 -18.82 -38.44
N VAL A 256 18.26 -19.78 -38.93
CA VAL A 256 17.05 -20.27 -38.24
C VAL A 256 17.43 -20.97 -36.96
N LEU A 257 18.45 -21.84 -36.96
CA LEU A 257 18.93 -22.53 -35.77
C LEU A 257 19.34 -21.53 -34.67
N THR A 258 20.07 -20.49 -35.03
CA THR A 258 20.50 -19.43 -34.09
C THR A 258 19.30 -18.66 -33.52
N THR A 259 18.32 -18.35 -34.38
CA THR A 259 17.07 -17.71 -33.93
C THR A 259 16.37 -18.54 -32.85
N PHE A 260 16.29 -19.87 -33.04
CA PHE A 260 15.67 -20.76 -32.07
C PHE A 260 16.47 -20.94 -30.78
N ILE A 261 17.80 -20.89 -30.83
CA ILE A 261 18.63 -20.85 -29.62
C ILE A 261 18.31 -19.61 -28.78
N LEU A 262 18.23 -18.44 -29.42
CA LEU A 262 17.89 -17.18 -28.74
C LEU A 262 16.44 -17.17 -28.21
N TYR A 263 15.50 -17.77 -28.93
CA TYR A 263 14.14 -17.93 -28.43
C TYR A 263 14.07 -18.91 -27.26
N ALA A 264 14.80 -20.02 -27.30
CA ALA A 264 14.83 -20.98 -26.20
C ALA A 264 15.31 -20.35 -24.89
N GLN A 265 16.30 -19.44 -24.95
CA GLN A 265 16.76 -18.71 -23.78
C GLN A 265 15.71 -17.73 -23.21
N ARG A 266 14.88 -17.13 -24.06
CA ARG A 266 13.90 -16.10 -23.65
C ARG A 266 12.52 -16.65 -23.32
N LEU A 267 12.22 -17.87 -23.73
CA LEU A 267 10.87 -18.46 -23.65
C LEU A 267 10.45 -18.73 -22.20
N PHE A 268 11.40 -18.96 -21.30
CA PHE A 268 11.15 -19.35 -19.91
C PHE A 268 11.08 -18.18 -18.92
N ASP A 269 11.61 -17.00 -19.28
CA ASP A 269 11.57 -15.79 -18.42
C ASP A 269 10.15 -15.37 -18.03
N PRO A 270 9.17 -15.33 -18.96
CA PRO A 270 7.80 -14.95 -18.61
C PRO A 270 7.14 -15.89 -17.61
N LEU A 271 7.49 -17.19 -17.61
CA LEU A 271 6.92 -18.15 -16.64
C LEU A 271 7.33 -17.82 -15.20
N ARG A 272 8.60 -17.45 -14.99
CA ARG A 272 9.06 -16.98 -13.67
C ARG A 272 8.35 -15.72 -13.24
N GLN A 273 8.25 -14.74 -14.13
CA GLN A 273 7.59 -13.48 -13.86
C GLN A 273 6.10 -13.66 -13.53
N LEU A 274 5.39 -14.53 -14.24
CA LEU A 274 3.99 -14.85 -13.96
C LEU A 274 3.78 -15.40 -12.54
N ALA A 275 4.68 -16.29 -12.09
CA ALA A 275 4.60 -16.88 -10.75
C ALA A 275 4.82 -15.81 -9.64
N GLU A 276 5.77 -14.90 -9.83
CA GLU A 276 6.05 -13.78 -8.92
C GLU A 276 4.87 -12.80 -8.87
N ARG A 277 4.34 -12.39 -10.03
CA ARG A 277 3.22 -11.45 -10.16
C ARG A 277 1.91 -11.99 -9.58
N PHE A 278 1.69 -13.30 -9.67
CA PHE A 278 0.52 -13.92 -9.06
C PHE A 278 0.47 -13.71 -7.53
N THR A 279 1.63 -13.75 -6.88
CA THR A 279 1.74 -13.46 -5.44
C THR A 279 1.44 -11.99 -5.12
N GLN A 280 1.92 -11.05 -5.97
CA GLN A 280 1.62 -9.63 -5.85
C GLN A 280 0.12 -9.36 -6.00
N ILE A 281 -0.53 -9.98 -7.01
CA ILE A 281 -1.98 -9.85 -7.23
C ILE A 281 -2.77 -10.35 -6.01
N GLN A 282 -2.40 -11.50 -5.43
CA GLN A 282 -3.07 -12.00 -4.22
C GLN A 282 -2.93 -11.04 -3.03
N GLY A 283 -1.75 -10.47 -2.82
CA GLY A 283 -1.53 -9.46 -1.78
C GLY A 283 -2.41 -8.22 -1.96
N GLY A 284 -2.52 -7.76 -3.20
CA GLY A 284 -3.35 -6.61 -3.52
C GLY A 284 -4.85 -6.86 -3.45
N LEU A 285 -5.33 -8.07 -3.79
CA LEU A 285 -6.74 -8.42 -3.59
C LEU A 285 -7.15 -8.31 -2.11
N THR A 286 -6.28 -8.75 -1.20
CA THR A 286 -6.50 -8.57 0.24
C THR A 286 -6.52 -7.08 0.64
N ALA A 287 -5.67 -6.26 0.01
CA ALA A 287 -5.69 -4.82 0.23
C ALA A 287 -6.99 -4.18 -0.29
N VAL A 288 -7.51 -4.63 -1.45
CA VAL A 288 -8.82 -4.20 -1.99
C VAL A 288 -9.94 -4.48 -0.99
N GLU A 289 -9.99 -5.69 -0.42
CA GLU A 289 -10.99 -6.06 0.59
C GLU A 289 -10.93 -5.13 1.81
N ARG A 290 -9.72 -4.90 2.36
CA ARG A 290 -9.54 -4.04 3.53
C ARG A 290 -9.86 -2.57 3.27
N ILE A 291 -9.54 -2.08 2.09
CA ILE A 291 -9.90 -0.72 1.66
C ILE A 291 -11.41 -0.62 1.44
N GLY A 292 -12.03 -1.64 0.81
CA GLY A 292 -13.46 -1.73 0.63
C GLY A 292 -14.20 -1.71 1.97
N GLU A 293 -13.78 -2.54 2.94
CA GLU A 293 -14.34 -2.53 4.29
C GLU A 293 -14.32 -1.13 4.94
N LEU A 294 -13.24 -0.36 4.72
CA LEU A 294 -13.14 0.99 5.27
C LEU A 294 -14.07 1.97 4.57
N LEU A 295 -14.19 1.88 3.23
CA LEU A 295 -15.08 2.75 2.44
C LEU A 295 -16.57 2.44 2.65
N ASP A 296 -16.88 1.16 2.94
CA ASP A 296 -18.26 0.71 3.20
C ASP A 296 -18.71 0.98 4.63
N GLU A 297 -17.79 1.43 5.51
CA GLU A 297 -18.15 1.79 6.88
C GLU A 297 -19.09 3.00 6.88
N HIS A 298 -20.22 2.84 7.55
CA HIS A 298 -21.27 3.85 7.55
C HIS A 298 -20.97 5.00 8.52
N GLN A 299 -21.32 6.20 8.10
CA GLN A 299 -21.32 7.37 8.98
C GLN A 299 -22.51 7.28 9.92
N ASP A 300 -22.29 6.92 11.19
CA ASP A 300 -23.35 6.85 12.20
C ASP A 300 -24.03 8.20 12.42
N ILE A 301 -23.27 9.29 12.32
CA ILE A 301 -23.74 10.65 12.55
C ILE A 301 -23.75 11.41 11.23
N VAL A 302 -24.93 11.52 10.63
CA VAL A 302 -25.13 12.27 9.39
C VAL A 302 -25.61 13.68 9.71
N ASP A 303 -24.99 14.69 9.11
CA ASP A 303 -25.45 16.07 9.25
C ASP A 303 -26.76 16.28 8.46
N ARG A 304 -27.89 16.14 9.15
CA ARG A 304 -29.24 16.32 8.60
C ARG A 304 -29.86 17.67 8.99
N GLY A 305 -29.08 18.52 9.66
CA GLY A 305 -29.59 19.77 10.23
C GLY A 305 -30.15 20.70 9.16
N ARG A 306 -31.41 21.13 9.39
CA ARG A 306 -32.13 22.06 8.52
C ARG A 306 -32.39 23.41 9.18
N SER A 307 -32.29 23.50 10.52
CA SER A 307 -32.57 24.73 11.27
C SER A 307 -31.28 25.55 11.42
N SER A 308 -31.25 26.73 10.84
CA SER A 308 -30.10 27.65 10.94
C SER A 308 -30.25 28.74 12.01
N THR A 309 -31.46 28.89 12.59
CA THR A 309 -31.77 29.96 13.54
C THR A 309 -31.87 29.39 14.95
N LEU A 310 -30.79 29.57 15.72
CA LEU A 310 -30.79 29.38 17.17
C LEU A 310 -30.72 30.76 17.84
N GLN A 311 -31.66 31.02 18.72
CA GLN A 311 -31.50 32.13 19.68
C GLN A 311 -30.54 31.66 20.77
N ALA A 312 -29.28 32.12 20.71
CA ALA A 312 -28.25 31.68 21.63
C ALA A 312 -28.48 32.18 23.05
N ARG A 313 -29.31 31.49 23.83
CA ARG A 313 -29.55 31.75 25.26
C ARG A 313 -28.67 30.84 26.13
N GLY A 314 -28.37 29.63 25.67
CA GLY A 314 -27.53 28.64 26.34
C GLY A 314 -28.31 27.73 27.29
N GLU A 315 -29.62 27.54 27.07
CA GLU A 315 -30.42 26.55 27.78
C GLU A 315 -30.15 25.15 27.24
N VAL A 316 -29.86 24.16 28.11
CA VAL A 316 -29.61 22.77 27.74
C VAL A 316 -30.54 21.84 28.48
N ILE A 317 -31.20 20.95 27.74
CA ILE A 317 -32.14 19.98 28.33
C ILE A 317 -31.80 18.57 27.80
N PHE A 318 -31.63 17.63 28.73
CA PHE A 318 -31.56 16.19 28.44
C PHE A 318 -32.89 15.58 28.88
N GLU A 319 -33.60 14.89 28.00
CA GLU A 319 -34.89 14.26 28.26
C GLU A 319 -34.79 12.75 28.03
N ASP A 320 -34.91 11.97 29.09
CA ASP A 320 -34.90 10.51 29.12
C ASP A 320 -33.75 9.88 28.34
N VAL A 321 -32.56 10.48 28.45
CA VAL A 321 -31.39 10.09 27.66
C VAL A 321 -30.80 8.78 28.18
N CYS A 322 -30.80 7.77 27.29
CA CYS A 322 -30.07 6.51 27.50
C CYS A 322 -28.91 6.39 26.53
N PHE A 323 -27.73 6.03 27.05
CA PHE A 323 -26.54 5.87 26.23
C PHE A 323 -25.63 4.77 26.74
N ALA A 324 -25.08 4.00 25.79
CA ALA A 324 -24.05 3.00 25.98
C ALA A 324 -23.01 3.05 24.86
N TYR A 325 -21.72 2.95 25.19
CA TYR A 325 -20.65 2.75 24.20
C TYR A 325 -20.70 1.34 23.61
N ARG A 326 -21.00 0.35 24.46
CA ARG A 326 -21.26 -1.05 24.10
C ARG A 326 -22.69 -1.42 24.51
N PRO A 327 -23.42 -2.21 23.73
CA PRO A 327 -24.80 -2.55 24.02
C PRO A 327 -25.04 -3.11 25.43
N ASP A 328 -24.07 -3.88 25.94
CA ASP A 328 -24.18 -4.57 27.24
C ASP A 328 -23.71 -3.73 28.44
N GLU A 329 -23.21 -2.49 28.21
CA GLU A 329 -22.65 -1.62 29.25
C GLU A 329 -23.35 -0.24 29.25
N PRO A 330 -24.55 -0.13 29.81
CA PRO A 330 -25.27 1.14 29.86
C PRO A 330 -24.52 2.14 30.76
N ILE A 331 -24.22 3.34 30.23
CA ILE A 331 -23.55 4.43 30.97
C ILE A 331 -24.51 5.45 31.48
N LEU A 332 -25.49 5.85 30.67
CA LEU A 332 -26.53 6.76 31.07
C LEU A 332 -27.87 6.04 30.92
N GLN A 333 -28.69 6.12 31.96
CA GLN A 333 -30.01 5.50 32.03
C GLN A 333 -31.06 6.55 32.44
N ASN A 334 -31.96 6.88 31.53
CA ASN A 334 -33.05 7.85 31.72
C ASN A 334 -32.55 9.16 32.35
N LEU A 335 -31.42 9.69 31.85
CA LEU A 335 -30.87 10.95 32.32
C LEU A 335 -31.81 12.09 31.94
N ASN A 336 -32.34 12.77 32.98
CA ASN A 336 -33.07 14.01 32.87
C ASN A 336 -32.28 15.13 33.54
N LEU A 337 -31.89 16.14 32.76
CA LEU A 337 -31.08 17.26 33.22
C LEU A 337 -31.55 18.55 32.53
N HIS A 338 -31.82 19.58 33.30
CA HIS A 338 -32.20 20.89 32.78
C HIS A 338 -31.22 21.94 33.33
N ILE A 339 -30.51 22.61 32.44
CA ILE A 339 -29.56 23.68 32.72
C ILE A 339 -30.13 24.95 32.11
N GLN A 340 -30.44 25.94 32.97
CA GLN A 340 -30.99 27.21 32.53
C GLN A 340 -29.92 28.11 31.90
N ALA A 341 -30.33 29.05 31.09
CA ALA A 341 -29.41 30.04 30.49
C ALA A 341 -28.63 30.80 31.56
N GLY A 342 -27.32 30.83 31.49
CA GLY A 342 -26.44 31.49 32.46
C GLY A 342 -26.15 30.71 33.73
N GLU A 343 -26.71 29.51 33.88
CA GLU A 343 -26.48 28.66 35.05
C GLU A 343 -25.11 27.99 35.04
N HIS A 344 -24.49 27.86 36.23
CA HIS A 344 -23.26 27.09 36.45
C HIS A 344 -23.60 25.76 37.11
N VAL A 345 -23.35 24.67 36.40
CA VAL A 345 -23.65 23.30 36.86
C VAL A 345 -22.40 22.48 37.00
N ALA A 346 -22.23 21.76 38.10
CA ALA A 346 -21.14 20.80 38.32
C ALA A 346 -21.68 19.36 38.25
N LEU A 347 -21.11 18.54 37.36
CA LEU A 347 -21.38 17.12 37.31
C LEU A 347 -20.35 16.39 38.20
N VAL A 348 -20.82 15.82 39.30
CA VAL A 348 -19.98 15.13 40.28
C VAL A 348 -20.33 13.64 40.33
N GLY A 349 -19.32 12.80 40.64
CA GLY A 349 -19.49 11.36 40.72
C GLY A 349 -18.19 10.61 40.54
N PRO A 350 -18.14 9.29 40.80
CA PRO A 350 -16.94 8.46 40.64
C PRO A 350 -16.49 8.38 39.16
N THR A 351 -15.27 7.91 38.96
CA THR A 351 -14.77 7.62 37.59
C THR A 351 -15.68 6.56 36.95
N GLY A 352 -16.04 6.76 35.69
CA GLY A 352 -16.96 5.86 34.95
C GLY A 352 -18.45 6.22 35.09
N SER A 353 -18.84 7.19 35.93
CA SER A 353 -20.26 7.58 36.10
C SER A 353 -20.90 8.34 34.92
N GLY A 354 -20.22 8.48 33.79
CA GLY A 354 -20.78 9.10 32.59
C GLY A 354 -20.64 10.62 32.48
N LYS A 355 -19.89 11.30 33.38
CA LYS A 355 -19.68 12.77 33.33
C LYS A 355 -19.19 13.29 32.00
N SER A 356 -18.11 12.71 31.49
CA SER A 356 -17.55 13.07 30.16
C SER A 356 -18.45 12.66 29.00
N THR A 357 -19.28 11.64 29.21
CA THR A 357 -20.25 11.16 28.21
C THR A 357 -21.35 12.19 27.98
N VAL A 358 -21.81 12.89 29.02
CA VAL A 358 -22.76 13.98 28.87
C VAL A 358 -22.26 15.07 27.94
N ILE A 359 -20.99 15.50 28.13
CA ILE A 359 -20.36 16.51 27.27
C ILE A 359 -20.17 15.99 25.83
N ARG A 360 -19.74 14.73 25.66
CA ARG A 360 -19.59 14.12 24.34
C ARG A 360 -20.91 14.04 23.58
N LEU A 361 -22.01 13.74 24.26
CA LEU A 361 -23.35 13.73 23.69
C LEU A 361 -23.81 15.14 23.33
N LEU A 362 -23.61 16.14 24.20
CA LEU A 362 -23.93 17.54 23.92
C LEU A 362 -23.19 18.06 22.69
N CYS A 363 -21.91 17.70 22.52
CA CYS A 363 -21.12 18.03 21.33
C CYS A 363 -21.51 17.22 20.09
N ARG A 364 -22.47 16.31 20.22
CA ARG A 364 -22.89 15.37 19.16
C ARG A 364 -21.70 14.64 18.55
N LEU A 365 -20.76 14.18 19.43
CA LEU A 365 -19.70 13.23 19.05
C LEU A 365 -20.24 11.79 19.05
N TYR A 366 -21.34 11.57 19.78
CA TYR A 366 -22.18 10.38 19.81
C TYR A 366 -23.63 10.81 19.82
N GLU A 367 -24.53 9.93 19.42
CA GLU A 367 -25.98 10.12 19.56
C GLU A 367 -26.54 9.13 20.59
N PRO A 368 -27.49 9.58 21.44
CA PRO A 368 -28.15 8.71 22.41
C PRO A 368 -29.01 7.65 21.72
N GLN A 369 -29.10 6.45 22.31
CA GLN A 369 -29.94 5.38 21.79
C GLN A 369 -31.45 5.68 22.07
N GLN A 370 -31.73 6.38 23.18
CA GLN A 370 -33.09 6.81 23.55
C GLN A 370 -33.01 8.21 24.13
N GLY A 371 -34.16 8.90 24.05
CA GLY A 371 -34.29 10.27 24.53
C GLY A 371 -33.79 11.31 23.51
N ARG A 372 -33.72 12.55 23.96
CA ARG A 372 -33.25 13.69 23.13
C ARG A 372 -32.51 14.71 23.96
N ILE A 373 -31.70 15.52 23.26
CA ILE A 373 -30.95 16.63 23.86
C ILE A 373 -31.33 17.88 23.12
N LEU A 374 -31.77 18.87 23.86
CA LEU A 374 -32.23 20.15 23.33
C LEU A 374 -31.18 21.22 23.67
N LEU A 375 -30.89 22.10 22.73
CA LEU A 375 -30.16 23.34 22.93
C LEU A 375 -31.08 24.51 22.52
N ASP A 376 -31.36 25.38 23.47
CA ASP A 376 -32.33 26.50 23.28
C ASP A 376 -33.68 26.02 22.67
N GLY A 377 -34.20 24.89 23.15
CA GLY A 377 -35.44 24.29 22.72
C GLY A 377 -35.42 23.51 21.40
N VAL A 378 -34.26 23.43 20.71
CA VAL A 378 -34.09 22.72 19.44
C VAL A 378 -33.29 21.43 19.67
N ASP A 379 -33.77 20.30 19.13
CA ASP A 379 -33.05 19.04 19.19
C ASP A 379 -31.71 19.19 18.46
N ILE A 380 -30.60 18.81 19.10
CA ILE A 380 -29.26 18.91 18.52
C ILE A 380 -29.10 18.09 17.24
N ARG A 381 -29.94 17.09 16.98
CA ARG A 381 -30.00 16.31 15.75
C ARG A 381 -30.52 17.11 14.55
N ASP A 382 -31.36 18.11 14.80
CA ASP A 382 -31.97 18.97 13.80
C ASP A 382 -31.11 20.20 13.46
N LEU A 383 -30.02 20.40 14.23
CA LEU A 383 -29.05 21.45 13.99
C LEU A 383 -27.89 20.96 13.08
N PRO A 384 -27.45 21.79 12.14
CA PRO A 384 -26.17 21.50 11.46
C PRO A 384 -25.03 21.35 12.48
N ILE A 385 -24.22 20.30 12.33
CA ILE A 385 -23.12 20.00 13.27
C ILE A 385 -22.18 21.20 13.43
N THR A 386 -21.91 21.90 12.33
CA THR A 386 -21.08 23.11 12.33
C THR A 386 -21.71 24.25 13.16
N THR A 387 -23.03 24.40 13.09
CA THR A 387 -23.76 25.42 13.88
C THR A 387 -23.77 25.06 15.36
N LEU A 388 -24.05 23.79 15.70
CA LEU A 388 -24.04 23.29 17.07
C LEU A 388 -22.66 23.51 17.71
N ARG A 389 -21.60 23.00 17.08
CA ARG A 389 -20.24 23.06 17.65
C ARG A 389 -19.66 24.48 17.74
N LYS A 390 -20.06 25.41 16.87
CA LYS A 390 -19.71 26.83 16.99
C LYS A 390 -20.31 27.51 18.22
N ARG A 391 -21.38 26.95 18.80
CA ARG A 391 -22.05 27.48 20.00
C ARG A 391 -21.51 26.89 21.29
N LEU A 392 -20.70 25.83 21.20
CA LEU A 392 -20.15 25.13 22.34
C LEU A 392 -18.64 25.42 22.45
N GLY A 393 -18.24 25.98 23.57
CA GLY A 393 -16.82 26.06 23.95
C GLY A 393 -16.49 24.88 24.86
N VAL A 394 -15.48 24.08 24.52
CA VAL A 394 -15.10 22.90 25.30
C VAL A 394 -13.63 22.99 25.69
N VAL A 395 -13.34 22.81 26.98
CA VAL A 395 -11.98 22.65 27.51
C VAL A 395 -11.83 21.19 27.92
N LEU A 396 -10.91 20.50 27.29
CA LEU A 396 -10.63 19.08 27.54
C LEU A 396 -9.62 18.91 28.68
N GLN A 397 -9.71 17.81 29.40
CA GLN A 397 -8.74 17.44 30.44
C GLN A 397 -7.37 17.18 29.83
N ASP A 398 -7.32 16.36 28.77
CA ASP A 398 -6.13 16.10 27.98
C ASP A 398 -6.17 16.94 26.71
N THR A 399 -5.30 17.93 26.60
CA THR A 399 -5.23 18.80 25.43
C THR A 399 -4.30 18.20 24.38
N PHE A 400 -4.70 18.24 23.12
CA PHE A 400 -3.88 17.82 22.00
C PHE A 400 -3.37 19.07 21.26
N LEU A 401 -2.06 19.13 21.04
CA LEU A 401 -1.43 20.17 20.26
C LEU A 401 -0.93 19.60 18.93
N PHE A 402 -1.35 20.22 17.84
CA PHE A 402 -0.89 19.88 16.50
C PHE A 402 0.54 20.42 16.26
N SER A 403 1.28 19.73 15.39
CA SER A 403 2.52 20.31 14.85
C SER A 403 2.19 21.55 14.03
N GLY A 404 2.86 22.66 14.30
CA GLY A 404 2.60 23.98 13.73
C GLY A 404 3.06 25.06 14.69
N SER A 405 2.70 26.31 14.50
CA SER A 405 2.99 27.38 15.46
C SER A 405 2.00 27.39 16.64
N VAL A 406 2.34 28.10 17.69
CA VAL A 406 1.40 28.38 18.78
C VAL A 406 0.16 29.09 18.23
N ALA A 407 0.33 30.04 17.32
CA ALA A 407 -0.77 30.75 16.68
C ALA A 407 -1.70 29.80 15.91
N ASP A 408 -1.15 28.84 15.15
CA ASP A 408 -1.94 27.84 14.41
C ASP A 408 -2.80 27.00 15.35
N ASN A 409 -2.25 26.62 16.52
CA ASN A 409 -2.99 25.84 17.52
C ASN A 409 -4.06 26.67 18.26
N LEU A 410 -3.88 27.97 18.40
CA LEU A 410 -4.89 28.85 19.00
C LEU A 410 -6.02 29.17 18.02
N THR A 411 -5.70 29.33 16.75
CA THR A 411 -6.69 29.70 15.73
C THR A 411 -7.44 28.51 15.17
N LEU A 412 -6.81 27.32 15.11
CA LEU A 412 -7.34 26.13 14.41
C LEU A 412 -7.91 26.50 13.03
N ASP A 413 -7.12 27.25 12.25
CA ASP A 413 -7.44 27.76 10.90
C ASP A 413 -8.57 28.83 10.85
N SER A 414 -9.02 29.36 12.01
CA SER A 414 -9.88 30.54 12.02
C SER A 414 -9.07 31.78 11.69
N GLN A 415 -9.55 32.59 10.75
CA GLN A 415 -8.89 33.86 10.38
C GLN A 415 -9.13 34.91 11.45
N ARG A 416 -8.44 34.82 12.57
CA ARG A 416 -8.49 35.83 13.64
C ARG A 416 -7.30 36.78 13.55
N PRO A 417 -7.53 38.10 13.78
CA PRO A 417 -6.44 39.06 13.82
C PRO A 417 -5.44 38.74 14.92
N ARG A 418 -4.16 38.92 14.64
CA ARG A 418 -3.08 38.64 15.61
C ARG A 418 -3.24 39.42 16.92
N ALA A 419 -3.70 40.66 16.82
CA ALA A 419 -3.93 41.51 18.00
C ALA A 419 -5.00 40.93 18.95
N GLU A 420 -6.03 40.25 18.39
CA GLU A 420 -7.05 39.54 19.17
C GLU A 420 -6.45 38.34 19.92
N LEU A 421 -5.55 37.59 19.28
CA LEU A 421 -4.86 36.45 19.90
C LEU A 421 -3.95 36.93 21.05
N GLU A 422 -3.19 37.99 20.84
CA GLU A 422 -2.32 38.56 21.85
C GLU A 422 -3.12 39.07 23.07
N GLN A 423 -4.27 39.72 22.81
CA GLN A 423 -5.17 40.16 23.87
C GLN A 423 -5.74 38.98 24.67
N ILE A 424 -6.26 37.94 23.98
CA ILE A 424 -6.79 36.74 24.65
C ILE A 424 -5.70 36.04 25.47
N CYS A 425 -4.48 35.95 24.95
CA CYS A 425 -3.36 35.38 25.69
C CYS A 425 -3.00 36.20 26.92
N ALA A 426 -3.09 37.53 26.84
CA ALA A 426 -2.88 38.43 27.99
C ALA A 426 -3.99 38.25 29.04
N ASP A 427 -5.24 38.21 28.61
CA ASP A 427 -6.40 38.04 29.49
C ASP A 427 -6.38 36.70 30.24
N LEU A 428 -5.86 35.64 29.59
CA LEU A 428 -5.66 34.32 30.17
C LEU A 428 -4.34 34.17 30.96
N GLY A 429 -3.53 35.21 31.07
CA GLY A 429 -2.26 35.18 31.81
C GLY A 429 -1.15 34.39 31.13
N LEU A 430 -1.24 34.16 29.81
CA LEU A 430 -0.23 33.43 29.04
C LEU A 430 0.97 34.28 28.58
N SER A 431 0.93 35.60 28.80
CA SER A 431 2.02 36.51 28.40
C SER A 431 3.40 36.09 28.90
N PRO A 432 3.59 35.64 30.17
CA PRO A 432 4.90 35.18 30.64
C PRO A 432 5.42 33.94 29.93
N LEU A 433 4.50 33.03 29.52
CA LEU A 433 4.84 31.85 28.75
C LEU A 433 5.31 32.24 27.34
N LEU A 434 4.54 33.11 26.66
CA LEU A 434 4.88 33.56 25.30
C LEU A 434 6.20 34.31 25.26
N GLN A 435 6.54 35.08 26.31
CA GLN A 435 7.83 35.78 26.42
C GLN A 435 9.03 34.85 26.59
N ARG A 436 8.83 33.64 27.14
CA ARG A 436 9.88 32.62 27.25
C ARG A 436 10.09 31.85 25.95
N LEU A 437 9.12 31.87 25.05
CA LEU A 437 9.22 31.17 23.78
C LEU A 437 10.06 31.98 22.79
N PRO A 438 11.00 31.37 22.04
CA PRO A 438 11.96 32.08 21.18
C PRO A 438 11.31 32.99 20.13
N GLN A 439 10.12 32.68 19.68
CA GLN A 439 9.38 33.42 18.64
C GLN A 439 7.94 33.74 19.08
N GLY A 440 7.64 33.70 20.39
CA GLY A 440 6.31 33.98 20.92
C GLY A 440 5.24 33.12 20.26
N LEU A 441 4.20 33.73 19.68
CA LEU A 441 3.10 33.05 18.98
C LEU A 441 3.55 32.26 17.73
N ASP A 442 4.66 32.64 17.10
CA ASP A 442 5.18 31.96 15.91
C ASP A 442 6.13 30.78 16.25
N THR A 443 6.32 30.50 17.55
CA THR A 443 7.15 29.38 17.98
C THR A 443 6.59 28.06 17.46
N PRO A 444 7.39 27.26 16.69
CA PRO A 444 6.95 25.97 16.20
C PRO A 444 6.83 24.97 17.34
N LEU A 445 5.67 24.29 17.42
CA LEU A 445 5.41 23.21 18.34
C LEU A 445 5.75 21.86 17.70
N ARG A 446 6.44 21.01 18.46
CA ARG A 446 6.64 19.61 18.10
C ARG A 446 5.38 18.80 18.42
N GLU A 447 5.35 17.58 17.93
CA GLU A 447 4.26 16.64 18.18
C GLU A 447 3.86 16.64 19.66
N ARG A 448 2.55 16.85 19.93
CA ARG A 448 1.96 16.95 21.28
C ARG A 448 2.56 18.03 22.17
N GLY A 449 3.16 19.06 21.60
CA GLY A 449 3.76 20.16 22.39
C GLY A 449 4.98 19.75 23.22
N GLY A 450 5.70 18.68 22.82
CA GLY A 450 6.83 18.13 23.58
C GLY A 450 7.98 19.12 23.88
N ASN A 451 7.97 20.30 23.26
CA ASN A 451 8.92 21.38 23.53
C ASN A 451 8.34 22.51 24.41
N LEU A 452 7.11 22.40 24.89
CA LEU A 452 6.53 23.39 25.84
C LEU A 452 6.78 23.02 27.31
N SER A 453 7.14 21.78 27.60
CA SER A 453 7.35 21.27 28.97
C SER A 453 8.76 21.35 29.48
N SER A 454 9.66 22.07 28.79
CA SER A 454 11.06 22.24 29.20
C SER A 454 11.33 23.62 29.79
#